data_652b88fd86e24faec36be4eb7ec13089
#
_entry.id   652b88fd86e24faec36be4eb7ec13089
#
_cell.length_a   1.000
_cell.length_b   1.000
_cell.length_c   1.000
_cell.angle_alpha   90.00
_cell.angle_beta   90.00
_cell.angle_gamma   90.00
#
_symmetry.space_group_name_H-M   'P 1'
#
loop_
_entity.id
_entity.type
_entity.pdbx_description
1 polymer ?
#
loop_
_entity_poly.entity_id
_entity_poly.type
_entity_poly.pdbx_seq_one_letter_code
_entity_poly.pdbx_strand_id
1 'polypeptide(L)'
;MPVTFTKSALLLALMLGLGQAQAASPISPTELATNEGIPHPAVIAHRGASYDAPESTAAAYKVARDLGADYLEMDLQRSKDGVLFALHDNNLQRTTDVATKFPERKDSPANEFTWAELKTLDAGSWFNAAYPDRARPGFVGLKILSLDEIIKIAEGNPQHKPGLYIETKEPKQFPGIEADLKNKLLDKGWLSSTGSNQAQKNIGVGQGKGRVVLQTFEKDSLKELQKEMPNTPKILLLWVGEGSIE
;
A
#
# COMPACT_ATOMS: atom_id res chain seq x y z
N MET A 1 18.34 93.52 9.32
CA MET A 1 19.14 92.34 8.91
C MET A 1 18.25 91.17 9.02
N PRO A 2 17.85 90.54 7.91
CA PRO A 2 17.00 89.30 7.98
C PRO A 2 17.88 88.08 8.06
N VAL A 3 17.50 87.24 9.00
CA VAL A 3 18.11 85.92 9.20
C VAL A 3 17.40 84.91 8.26
N THR A 4 18.15 84.33 7.34
CA THR A 4 17.70 83.29 6.42
C THR A 4 17.80 81.90 7.10
N PHE A 5 16.64 81.20 7.26
CA PHE A 5 16.59 79.79 7.67
C PHE A 5 16.70 78.89 6.47
N THR A 6 17.79 78.17 6.38
CA THR A 6 17.94 77.05 5.41
C THR A 6 17.21 75.78 5.91
N LYS A 7 16.22 75.34 5.16
CA LYS A 7 15.53 74.09 5.41
C LYS A 7 16.37 72.90 4.86
N SER A 8 17.01 72.19 5.77
CA SER A 8 17.60 70.89 5.40
C SER A 8 16.50 69.81 5.27
N ALA A 9 16.25 69.34 4.05
CA ALA A 9 15.37 68.23 3.79
C ALA A 9 16.12 66.93 4.07
N LEU A 10 15.71 66.19 5.12
CA LEU A 10 16.20 64.91 5.45
C LEU A 10 15.42 63.88 4.60
N LEU A 11 16.03 63.34 3.53
CA LEU A 11 15.45 62.28 2.73
C LEU A 11 15.70 60.96 3.48
N LEU A 12 14.64 60.44 4.13
CA LEU A 12 14.65 59.12 4.74
C LEU A 12 14.35 58.07 3.63
N ALA A 13 15.38 57.43 3.08
CA ALA A 13 15.22 56.32 2.13
C ALA A 13 14.76 55.08 2.89
N LEU A 14 13.46 54.77 2.80
CA LEU A 14 12.87 53.54 3.29
C LEU A 14 13.28 52.43 2.30
N MET A 15 14.35 51.68 2.62
CA MET A 15 14.68 50.44 1.92
C MET A 15 13.67 49.37 2.34
N LEU A 16 12.59 49.25 1.58
CA LEU A 16 11.70 48.07 1.60
C LEU A 16 12.49 46.90 1.00
N GLY A 17 13.14 46.15 1.85
CA GLY A 17 13.68 44.84 1.49
C GLY A 17 12.51 43.92 1.14
N LEU A 18 12.16 43.87 -0.13
CA LEU A 18 11.34 42.76 -0.67
C LEU A 18 12.18 41.50 -0.57
N GLY A 19 12.07 40.83 0.58
CA GLY A 19 12.52 39.46 0.69
C GLY A 19 11.70 38.64 -0.31
N GLN A 20 12.30 38.30 -1.45
CA GLN A 20 11.75 37.30 -2.33
C GLN A 20 11.73 36.02 -1.52
N ALA A 21 10.53 35.58 -1.11
CA ALA A 21 10.33 34.24 -0.64
C ALA A 21 10.70 33.34 -1.83
N GLN A 22 11.93 32.83 -1.83
CA GLN A 22 12.36 31.82 -2.78
C GLN A 22 11.50 30.60 -2.50
N ALA A 23 10.56 30.31 -3.39
CA ALA A 23 9.83 29.06 -3.33
C ALA A 23 10.88 27.94 -3.34
N ALA A 24 10.89 27.11 -2.31
CA ALA A 24 11.78 25.96 -2.25
C ALA A 24 11.60 25.18 -3.53
N SER A 25 12.70 24.85 -4.20
CA SER A 25 12.66 24.01 -5.39
C SER A 25 11.93 22.71 -5.03
N PRO A 26 11.02 22.22 -5.88
CA PRO A 26 10.31 20.99 -5.60
C PRO A 26 11.33 19.85 -5.43
N ILE A 27 11.19 19.08 -4.35
CA ILE A 27 12.01 17.90 -4.07
C ILE A 27 11.90 16.94 -5.26
N SER A 28 13.03 16.42 -5.75
CA SER A 28 13.02 15.45 -6.84
C SER A 28 12.36 14.13 -6.41
N PRO A 29 11.76 13.34 -7.35
CA PRO A 29 11.19 12.04 -7.02
C PRO A 29 12.19 11.08 -6.33
N THR A 30 13.45 11.09 -6.77
CA THR A 30 14.51 10.29 -6.16
C THR A 30 14.81 10.72 -4.73
N GLU A 31 14.90 12.02 -4.50
CA GLU A 31 15.16 12.59 -3.17
C GLU A 31 13.97 12.30 -2.22
N LEU A 32 12.74 12.44 -2.70
CA LEU A 32 11.55 12.09 -1.94
C LEU A 32 11.55 10.60 -1.56
N ALA A 33 11.80 9.72 -2.51
CA ALA A 33 11.87 8.27 -2.27
C ALA A 33 12.96 7.93 -1.23
N THR A 34 14.15 8.55 -1.37
CA THR A 34 15.27 8.37 -0.42
C THR A 34 14.87 8.83 0.99
N ASN A 35 14.22 9.97 1.12
CA ASN A 35 13.77 10.51 2.40
C ASN A 35 12.74 9.60 3.07
N GLU A 36 11.92 8.92 2.28
CA GLU A 36 10.93 7.95 2.75
C GLU A 36 11.49 6.53 2.93
N GLY A 37 12.75 6.28 2.57
CA GLY A 37 13.39 4.96 2.64
C GLY A 37 12.84 3.98 1.61
N ILE A 38 12.36 4.49 0.48
CA ILE A 38 11.82 3.71 -0.64
C ILE A 38 12.88 3.60 -1.72
N PRO A 39 13.18 2.41 -2.26
CA PRO A 39 14.06 2.25 -3.42
C PRO A 39 13.58 3.07 -4.62
N HIS A 40 14.50 3.62 -5.40
CA HIS A 40 14.15 4.34 -6.62
C HIS A 40 15.14 4.01 -7.76
N PRO A 41 14.70 3.27 -8.78
CA PRO A 41 13.36 2.69 -8.96
C PRO A 41 13.04 1.57 -7.93
N ALA A 42 11.75 1.34 -7.65
CA ALA A 42 11.27 0.25 -6.82
C ALA A 42 10.59 -0.82 -7.69
N VAL A 43 10.79 -2.09 -7.34
CA VAL A 43 10.07 -3.23 -7.94
C VAL A 43 8.92 -3.61 -7.01
N ILE A 44 7.68 -3.34 -7.44
CA ILE A 44 6.46 -3.63 -6.70
C ILE A 44 5.78 -4.84 -7.36
N ALA A 45 5.71 -5.94 -6.65
CA ALA A 45 5.08 -7.17 -7.14
C ALA A 45 3.56 -7.10 -6.95
N HIS A 46 2.85 -6.64 -7.99
CA HIS A 46 1.40 -6.44 -8.02
C HIS A 46 0.66 -7.76 -7.81
N ARG A 47 0.04 -7.92 -6.63
CA ARG A 47 -0.59 -9.17 -6.15
C ARG A 47 0.37 -10.37 -6.10
N GLY A 48 1.66 -10.09 -5.85
CA GLY A 48 2.75 -11.04 -5.98
C GLY A 48 3.28 -11.15 -7.42
N ALA A 49 3.96 -12.24 -7.74
CA ALA A 49 4.38 -12.57 -9.11
C ALA A 49 3.19 -13.08 -9.92
N SER A 50 2.19 -12.24 -10.13
CA SER A 50 0.87 -12.59 -10.69
C SER A 50 0.90 -13.02 -12.16
N TYR A 51 1.99 -12.78 -12.86
CA TYR A 51 2.23 -13.37 -14.19
C TYR A 51 2.58 -14.86 -14.10
N ASP A 52 3.37 -15.25 -13.11
CA ASP A 52 3.93 -16.62 -13.00
C ASP A 52 3.09 -17.54 -12.10
N ALA A 53 2.23 -17.01 -11.25
CA ALA A 53 1.45 -17.75 -10.27
C ALA A 53 0.11 -17.05 -9.96
N PRO A 54 -0.90 -17.78 -9.43
CA PRO A 54 -2.19 -17.21 -9.09
C PRO A 54 -2.05 -16.01 -8.16
N GLU A 55 -2.62 -14.86 -8.56
CA GLU A 55 -2.56 -13.60 -7.82
C GLU A 55 -2.98 -13.76 -6.36
N SER A 56 -2.37 -12.99 -5.47
CA SER A 56 -2.69 -12.91 -4.03
C SER A 56 -2.60 -14.24 -3.27
N THR A 57 -1.90 -15.23 -3.82
CA THR A 57 -1.66 -16.54 -3.17
C THR A 57 -0.24 -16.67 -2.62
N ALA A 58 -0.03 -17.69 -1.78
CA ALA A 58 1.30 -18.00 -1.24
C ALA A 58 2.33 -18.29 -2.34
N ALA A 59 1.92 -18.87 -3.47
CA ALA A 59 2.81 -19.13 -4.60
C ALA A 59 3.30 -17.81 -5.21
N ALA A 60 2.38 -16.88 -5.53
CA ALA A 60 2.74 -15.59 -6.13
C ALA A 60 3.64 -14.75 -5.21
N TYR A 61 3.30 -14.64 -3.93
CA TYR A 61 4.09 -13.84 -2.99
C TYR A 61 5.48 -14.44 -2.69
N LYS A 62 5.60 -15.76 -2.56
CA LYS A 62 6.91 -16.40 -2.38
C LYS A 62 7.81 -16.22 -3.59
N VAL A 63 7.28 -16.42 -4.80
CA VAL A 63 8.04 -16.19 -6.04
C VAL A 63 8.49 -14.75 -6.13
N ALA A 64 7.62 -13.78 -5.89
CA ALA A 64 7.97 -12.36 -5.89
C ALA A 64 9.10 -12.02 -4.91
N ARG A 65 8.97 -12.50 -3.66
CA ARG A 65 9.99 -12.32 -2.63
C ARG A 65 11.34 -12.93 -3.05
N ASP A 66 11.31 -14.17 -3.53
CA ASP A 66 12.53 -14.92 -3.83
C ASP A 66 13.22 -14.44 -5.13
N LEU A 67 12.49 -13.75 -6.00
CA LEU A 67 13.01 -13.02 -7.15
C LEU A 67 13.56 -11.63 -6.79
N GLY A 68 13.40 -11.17 -5.54
CA GLY A 68 13.98 -9.93 -5.06
C GLY A 68 13.10 -8.69 -5.26
N ALA A 69 11.79 -8.83 -5.36
CA ALA A 69 10.89 -7.68 -5.37
C ALA A 69 11.06 -6.83 -4.10
N ASP A 70 11.08 -5.51 -4.24
CA ASP A 70 11.20 -4.59 -3.10
C ASP A 70 9.93 -4.59 -2.25
N TYR A 71 8.78 -4.78 -2.87
CA TYR A 71 7.48 -4.81 -2.19
C TYR A 71 6.60 -5.96 -2.67
N LEU A 72 5.87 -6.55 -1.72
CA LEU A 72 4.69 -7.37 -2.00
C LEU A 72 3.46 -6.47 -1.94
N GLU A 73 2.81 -6.32 -3.08
CA GLU A 73 1.59 -5.51 -3.17
C GLU A 73 0.37 -6.38 -2.93
N MET A 74 -0.67 -5.81 -2.30
CA MET A 74 -1.92 -6.48 -2.01
C MET A 74 -3.10 -5.53 -1.95
N ASP A 75 -4.26 -6.02 -2.41
CA ASP A 75 -5.58 -5.41 -2.27
C ASP A 75 -6.22 -5.90 -0.97
N LEU A 76 -6.34 -5.05 0.05
CA LEU A 76 -6.80 -5.43 1.37
C LEU A 76 -8.31 -5.29 1.50
N GLN A 77 -8.98 -6.35 1.91
CA GLN A 77 -10.39 -6.42 2.29
C GLN A 77 -10.52 -7.02 3.69
N ARG A 78 -11.75 -7.06 4.22
CA ARG A 78 -12.04 -7.60 5.55
C ARG A 78 -13.19 -8.61 5.49
N SER A 79 -13.01 -9.79 6.05
CA SER A 79 -14.06 -10.81 6.16
C SER A 79 -15.20 -10.38 7.09
N LYS A 80 -16.31 -11.11 7.04
CA LYS A 80 -17.50 -10.88 7.89
C LYS A 80 -17.15 -10.88 9.39
N ASP A 81 -16.19 -11.68 9.79
CA ASP A 81 -15.70 -11.84 11.18
C ASP A 81 -14.41 -11.06 11.49
N GLY A 82 -14.04 -10.08 10.62
CA GLY A 82 -13.05 -9.07 10.93
C GLY A 82 -11.61 -9.43 10.53
N VAL A 83 -11.36 -10.52 9.81
CA VAL A 83 -10.00 -10.87 9.36
C VAL A 83 -9.63 -10.07 8.11
N LEU A 84 -8.48 -9.39 8.15
CA LEU A 84 -7.92 -8.70 6.98
C LEU A 84 -7.28 -9.73 6.03
N PHE A 85 -7.64 -9.68 4.75
CA PHE A 85 -7.18 -10.62 3.73
C PHE A 85 -6.98 -9.96 2.37
N ALA A 86 -6.25 -10.61 1.47
CA ALA A 86 -5.96 -10.10 0.13
C ALA A 86 -6.93 -10.65 -0.91
N LEU A 87 -7.64 -9.75 -1.58
CA LEU A 87 -8.51 -10.04 -2.73
C LEU A 87 -8.75 -8.77 -3.52
N HIS A 88 -8.55 -8.80 -4.85
CA HIS A 88 -8.79 -7.64 -5.71
C HIS A 88 -10.27 -7.36 -5.95
N ASP A 89 -11.02 -8.36 -6.39
CA ASP A 89 -12.41 -8.19 -6.83
C ASP A 89 -13.36 -8.10 -5.63
N ASN A 90 -14.51 -7.46 -5.82
CA ASN A 90 -15.55 -7.36 -4.78
C ASN A 90 -16.18 -8.71 -4.43
N ASN A 91 -16.13 -9.67 -5.34
CA ASN A 91 -16.64 -11.03 -5.13
C ASN A 91 -15.55 -12.07 -5.45
N LEU A 92 -15.86 -13.32 -5.18
CA LEU A 92 -14.90 -14.42 -5.18
C LEU A 92 -14.85 -15.21 -6.51
N GLN A 93 -15.68 -14.86 -7.50
CA GLN A 93 -15.93 -15.72 -8.66
C GLN A 93 -14.73 -15.92 -9.58
N ARG A 94 -14.01 -14.84 -9.90
CA ARG A 94 -12.92 -14.88 -10.87
C ARG A 94 -11.75 -15.74 -10.43
N THR A 95 -11.43 -15.69 -9.14
CA THR A 95 -10.19 -16.27 -8.60
C THR A 95 -10.39 -17.41 -7.63
N THR A 96 -11.65 -17.93 -7.48
CA THR A 96 -11.94 -19.04 -6.59
C THR A 96 -12.99 -20.00 -7.14
N ASP A 97 -13.15 -21.13 -6.46
CA ASP A 97 -14.21 -22.13 -6.72
C ASP A 97 -15.51 -21.82 -5.95
N VAL A 98 -15.80 -20.56 -5.61
CA VAL A 98 -16.98 -20.16 -4.83
C VAL A 98 -18.29 -20.62 -5.44
N ALA A 99 -18.40 -20.62 -6.78
CA ALA A 99 -19.60 -21.06 -7.49
C ALA A 99 -19.91 -22.56 -7.23
N THR A 100 -18.90 -23.37 -6.96
CA THR A 100 -19.04 -24.79 -6.62
C THR A 100 -19.29 -24.98 -5.13
N LYS A 101 -18.57 -24.26 -4.28
CA LYS A 101 -18.62 -24.44 -2.82
C LYS A 101 -19.79 -23.73 -2.16
N PHE A 102 -20.16 -22.57 -2.68
CA PHE A 102 -21.27 -21.73 -2.15
C PHE A 102 -22.16 -21.25 -3.30
N PRO A 103 -22.84 -22.14 -4.04
CA PRO A 103 -23.57 -21.77 -5.26
C PRO A 103 -24.64 -20.70 -5.02
N GLU A 104 -25.33 -20.73 -3.87
CA GLU A 104 -26.35 -19.76 -3.50
C GLU A 104 -25.81 -18.35 -3.16
N ARG A 105 -24.49 -18.26 -2.92
CA ARG A 105 -23.81 -17.02 -2.56
C ARG A 105 -22.64 -16.70 -3.50
N LYS A 106 -22.60 -17.31 -4.69
CA LYS A 106 -21.49 -17.12 -5.63
C LYS A 106 -21.30 -15.66 -6.06
N ASP A 107 -22.38 -14.89 -6.08
CA ASP A 107 -22.39 -13.47 -6.47
C ASP A 107 -22.25 -12.52 -5.26
N SER A 108 -22.27 -13.04 -4.04
CA SER A 108 -22.14 -12.23 -2.82
C SER A 108 -20.79 -11.55 -2.74
N PRO A 109 -20.73 -10.33 -2.16
CA PRO A 109 -19.48 -9.69 -1.81
C PRO A 109 -18.63 -10.55 -0.86
N ALA A 110 -17.31 -10.44 -0.99
CA ALA A 110 -16.39 -11.25 -0.19
C ALA A 110 -16.50 -11.01 1.32
N ASN A 111 -16.94 -9.81 1.73
CA ASN A 111 -17.19 -9.44 3.14
C ASN A 111 -18.45 -10.09 3.77
N GLU A 112 -19.24 -10.82 3.02
CA GLU A 112 -20.35 -11.62 3.57
C GLU A 112 -19.89 -13.01 4.02
N PHE A 113 -18.64 -13.40 3.68
CA PHE A 113 -18.05 -14.67 4.08
C PHE A 113 -17.20 -14.52 5.33
N THR A 114 -17.29 -15.50 6.23
CA THR A 114 -16.37 -15.62 7.36
C THR A 114 -14.99 -16.06 6.88
N TRP A 115 -13.97 -15.79 7.69
CA TRP A 115 -12.62 -16.25 7.38
C TRP A 115 -12.55 -17.77 7.21
N ALA A 116 -13.25 -18.52 8.06
CA ALA A 116 -13.32 -19.99 7.95
C ALA A 116 -13.89 -20.44 6.61
N GLU A 117 -14.94 -19.80 6.09
CA GLU A 117 -15.51 -20.08 4.77
C GLU A 117 -14.51 -19.73 3.65
N LEU A 118 -13.88 -18.54 3.70
CA LEU A 118 -12.89 -18.11 2.72
C LEU A 118 -11.71 -19.10 2.62
N LYS A 119 -11.25 -19.64 3.75
CA LYS A 119 -10.15 -20.64 3.77
C LYS A 119 -10.53 -22.00 3.20
N THR A 120 -11.80 -22.31 2.99
CA THR A 120 -12.19 -23.52 2.29
C THR A 120 -11.97 -23.44 0.79
N LEU A 121 -12.03 -22.24 0.20
CA LEU A 121 -11.97 -22.02 -1.24
C LEU A 121 -10.63 -22.41 -1.84
N ASP A 122 -10.67 -22.86 -3.08
CA ASP A 122 -9.50 -23.02 -3.96
C ASP A 122 -9.30 -21.69 -4.71
N ALA A 123 -8.21 -21.00 -4.43
CA ALA A 123 -7.83 -19.73 -5.05
C ALA A 123 -6.72 -19.88 -6.10
N GLY A 124 -6.37 -21.09 -6.50
CA GLY A 124 -5.25 -21.32 -7.42
C GLY A 124 -5.61 -22.05 -8.71
N SER A 125 -6.57 -22.96 -8.70
CA SER A 125 -6.90 -23.78 -9.87
C SER A 125 -7.39 -22.98 -11.08
N TRP A 126 -8.03 -21.85 -10.88
CA TRP A 126 -8.47 -20.94 -11.94
C TRP A 126 -7.32 -20.50 -12.86
N PHE A 127 -6.13 -20.27 -12.28
CA PHE A 127 -4.95 -19.85 -13.03
C PHE A 127 -4.49 -20.88 -14.03
N ASN A 128 -4.49 -22.18 -13.63
CA ASN A 128 -4.12 -23.26 -14.51
C ASN A 128 -5.07 -23.39 -15.72
N ALA A 129 -6.35 -23.09 -15.51
CA ALA A 129 -7.35 -23.10 -16.58
C ALA A 129 -7.20 -21.88 -17.50
N ALA A 130 -6.94 -20.70 -16.92
CA ALA A 130 -6.80 -19.46 -17.67
C ALA A 130 -5.46 -19.36 -18.42
N TYR A 131 -4.40 -19.97 -17.88
CA TYR A 131 -3.03 -19.88 -18.40
C TYR A 131 -2.35 -21.26 -18.50
N PRO A 132 -2.75 -22.11 -19.46
CA PRO A 132 -2.24 -23.47 -19.57
C PRO A 132 -0.71 -23.59 -19.69
N ASP A 133 -0.09 -22.62 -20.39
CA ASP A 133 1.37 -22.60 -20.61
C ASP A 133 2.17 -22.32 -19.32
N ARG A 134 1.51 -21.79 -18.30
CA ARG A 134 2.09 -21.45 -16.99
C ARG A 134 1.51 -22.31 -15.87
N ALA A 135 0.61 -23.22 -16.21
CA ALA A 135 -0.06 -24.09 -15.24
C ALA A 135 0.93 -24.96 -14.47
N ARG A 136 0.68 -25.12 -13.17
CA ARG A 136 1.46 -26.01 -12.31
C ARG A 136 0.54 -26.81 -11.39
N PRO A 137 0.81 -28.12 -11.18
CA PRO A 137 0.02 -28.93 -10.25
C PRO A 137 -0.06 -28.34 -8.84
N GLY A 138 1.02 -27.71 -8.37
CA GLY A 138 1.10 -27.09 -7.05
C GLY A 138 0.22 -25.83 -6.86
N PHE A 139 -0.45 -25.34 -7.90
CA PHE A 139 -1.40 -24.24 -7.78
C PHE A 139 -2.79 -24.70 -7.37
N VAL A 140 -3.12 -25.97 -7.61
CA VAL A 140 -4.41 -26.54 -7.20
C VAL A 140 -4.53 -26.52 -5.67
N GLY A 141 -5.64 -25.97 -5.19
CA GLY A 141 -5.94 -25.93 -3.75
C GLY A 141 -5.26 -24.81 -2.96
N LEU A 142 -4.50 -23.91 -3.63
CA LEU A 142 -3.99 -22.71 -2.97
C LEU A 142 -5.13 -21.90 -2.34
N LYS A 143 -4.82 -21.20 -1.25
CA LYS A 143 -5.82 -20.51 -0.41
C LYS A 143 -5.69 -19.01 -0.50
N ILE A 144 -6.80 -18.31 -0.26
CA ILE A 144 -6.83 -16.90 0.08
C ILE A 144 -5.96 -16.68 1.31
N LEU A 145 -5.17 -15.61 1.32
CA LEU A 145 -4.24 -15.30 2.41
C LEU A 145 -4.74 -14.13 3.25
N SER A 146 -4.61 -14.29 4.57
CA SER A 146 -4.72 -13.16 5.49
C SER A 146 -3.48 -12.27 5.42
N LEU A 147 -3.61 -11.02 5.90
CA LEU A 147 -2.47 -10.12 6.07
C LEU A 147 -1.38 -10.75 6.96
N ASP A 148 -1.76 -11.49 8.01
CA ASP A 148 -0.80 -12.21 8.88
C ASP A 148 0.02 -13.25 8.09
N GLU A 149 -0.59 -13.97 7.16
CA GLU A 149 0.09 -14.97 6.34
C GLU A 149 1.04 -14.30 5.32
N ILE A 150 0.64 -13.16 4.74
CA ILE A 150 1.49 -12.41 3.81
C ILE A 150 2.69 -11.80 4.56
N ILE A 151 2.49 -11.24 5.75
CA ILE A 151 3.58 -10.77 6.61
C ILE A 151 4.59 -11.89 6.89
N LYS A 152 4.14 -13.10 7.24
CA LYS A 152 5.04 -14.26 7.44
C LYS A 152 5.81 -14.60 6.17
N ILE A 153 5.21 -14.46 4.99
CA ILE A 153 5.92 -14.68 3.73
C ILE A 153 6.99 -13.60 3.54
N ALA A 154 6.67 -12.33 3.74
CA ALA A 154 7.63 -11.23 3.62
C ALA A 154 8.84 -11.40 4.56
N GLU A 155 8.61 -11.89 5.77
CA GLU A 155 9.66 -12.13 6.77
C GLU A 155 10.42 -13.46 6.58
N GLY A 156 9.86 -14.37 5.82
CA GLY A 156 10.28 -15.77 5.76
C GLY A 156 11.59 -16.06 5.01
N ASN A 157 12.24 -15.05 4.41
CA ASN A 157 13.56 -15.19 3.80
C ASN A 157 14.56 -14.30 4.53
N PRO A 158 15.57 -14.86 5.24
CA PRO A 158 16.54 -14.05 5.97
C PRO A 158 17.46 -13.21 5.06
N GLN A 159 17.58 -13.58 3.79
CA GLN A 159 18.47 -12.91 2.82
C GLN A 159 17.77 -11.76 2.10
N HIS A 160 16.44 -11.77 2.03
CA HIS A 160 15.68 -10.71 1.39
C HIS A 160 14.31 -10.56 2.06
N LYS A 161 14.00 -9.37 2.56
CA LYS A 161 12.75 -9.03 3.22
C LYS A 161 12.09 -7.87 2.49
N PRO A 162 11.12 -8.15 1.59
CA PRO A 162 10.36 -7.11 0.93
C PRO A 162 9.50 -6.31 1.93
N GLY A 163 9.22 -5.07 1.59
CA GLY A 163 8.18 -4.28 2.23
C GLY A 163 6.79 -4.74 1.83
N LEU A 164 5.78 -4.09 2.40
CA LEU A 164 4.38 -4.28 2.04
C LEU A 164 3.85 -3.02 1.35
N TYR A 165 3.17 -3.21 0.23
CA TYR A 165 2.50 -2.16 -0.52
C TYR A 165 1.00 -2.47 -0.50
N ILE A 166 0.23 -1.74 0.32
CA ILE A 166 -1.11 -2.15 0.73
C ILE A 166 -2.16 -1.17 0.21
N GLU A 167 -3.06 -1.66 -0.65
CA GLU A 167 -4.26 -0.94 -1.04
C GLU A 167 -5.41 -1.20 -0.06
N THR A 168 -6.06 -0.15 0.44
CA THR A 168 -7.40 -0.29 1.02
C THR A 168 -8.41 -0.37 -0.13
N LYS A 169 -8.87 -1.61 -0.41
CA LYS A 169 -9.75 -1.91 -1.53
C LYS A 169 -11.21 -1.66 -1.13
N GLU A 170 -11.94 -0.88 -1.96
CA GLU A 170 -13.36 -0.55 -1.72
C GLU A 170 -13.67 -0.16 -0.26
N PRO A 171 -12.92 0.77 0.37
CA PRO A 171 -12.95 1.01 1.82
C PRO A 171 -14.34 1.42 2.34
N LYS A 172 -15.21 1.94 1.49
CA LYS A 172 -16.61 2.23 1.84
C LYS A 172 -17.41 0.99 2.25
N GLN A 173 -17.02 -0.19 1.77
CA GLN A 173 -17.62 -1.47 2.15
C GLN A 173 -17.08 -1.97 3.49
N PHE A 174 -15.99 -1.39 3.97
CA PHE A 174 -15.27 -1.83 5.17
C PHE A 174 -14.99 -0.66 6.13
N PRO A 175 -16.02 0.01 6.69
CA PRO A 175 -15.80 1.15 7.59
C PRO A 175 -14.80 0.82 8.70
N GLY A 176 -13.76 1.66 8.85
CA GLY A 176 -12.70 1.49 9.84
C GLY A 176 -11.57 0.52 9.46
N ILE A 177 -11.50 0.06 8.20
CA ILE A 177 -10.43 -0.82 7.73
C ILE A 177 -9.04 -0.20 7.92
N GLU A 178 -8.92 1.12 7.85
CA GLU A 178 -7.68 1.87 8.05
C GLU A 178 -7.16 1.71 9.49
N ALA A 179 -8.06 1.79 10.47
CA ALA A 179 -7.73 1.58 11.88
C ALA A 179 -7.41 0.10 12.16
N ASP A 180 -8.15 -0.83 11.56
CA ASP A 180 -7.87 -2.27 11.68
C ASP A 180 -6.50 -2.62 11.10
N LEU A 181 -6.16 -2.05 9.93
CA LEU A 181 -4.84 -2.20 9.31
C LEU A 181 -3.73 -1.68 10.21
N LYS A 182 -3.88 -0.45 10.74
CA LYS A 182 -2.92 0.11 11.69
C LYS A 182 -2.70 -0.80 12.89
N ASN A 183 -3.78 -1.24 13.53
CA ASN A 183 -3.70 -2.10 14.71
C ASN A 183 -3.00 -3.42 14.40
N LYS A 184 -3.28 -4.02 13.25
CA LYS A 184 -2.61 -5.23 12.79
C LYS A 184 -1.12 -5.01 12.55
N LEU A 185 -0.74 -3.94 11.88
CA LEU A 185 0.67 -3.62 11.62
C LEU A 185 1.44 -3.31 12.90
N LEU A 186 0.82 -2.65 13.89
CA LEU A 186 1.40 -2.44 15.22
C LEU A 186 1.60 -3.76 15.96
N ASP A 187 0.58 -4.63 15.99
CA ASP A 187 0.64 -5.96 16.61
C ASP A 187 1.79 -6.82 16.04
N LYS A 188 2.03 -6.71 14.75
CA LYS A 188 3.10 -7.43 14.04
C LYS A 188 4.46 -6.74 14.10
N GLY A 189 4.57 -5.59 14.74
CA GLY A 189 5.82 -4.83 14.80
C GLY A 189 6.24 -4.23 13.45
N TRP A 190 5.31 -4.05 12.52
CA TRP A 190 5.54 -3.43 11.22
C TRP A 190 5.39 -1.91 11.26
N LEU A 191 4.72 -1.37 12.25
CA LEU A 191 4.72 0.05 12.58
C LEU A 191 5.33 0.26 13.96
N SER A 192 6.01 1.39 14.16
CA SER A 192 6.50 1.83 15.45
C SER A 192 5.54 2.82 16.08
N SER A 193 5.17 2.63 17.34
CA SER A 193 4.38 3.60 18.11
C SER A 193 5.12 4.90 18.40
N THR A 194 6.45 4.91 18.26
CA THR A 194 7.32 6.02 18.67
C THR A 194 7.97 6.78 17.51
N GLY A 195 7.69 6.43 16.27
CA GLY A 195 8.27 7.12 15.10
C GLY A 195 9.80 7.08 15.01
N SER A 196 10.46 6.17 15.73
CA SER A 196 11.91 6.07 15.74
C SER A 196 12.42 5.50 14.42
N ASN A 197 12.96 6.38 13.59
CA ASN A 197 13.68 6.08 12.35
C ASN A 197 15.07 5.47 12.70
N GLN A 198 15.11 4.26 13.24
CA GLN A 198 16.39 3.57 13.30
C GLN A 198 16.69 3.02 11.92
N ALA A 199 17.66 3.64 11.24
CA ALA A 199 18.28 3.10 10.04
C ALA A 199 18.97 1.78 10.40
N GLN A 200 18.24 0.67 10.34
CA GLN A 200 18.84 -0.65 10.41
C GLN A 200 19.43 -0.97 9.04
N LYS A 201 20.57 -1.67 9.07
CA LYS A 201 21.26 -2.19 7.87
C LYS A 201 20.30 -3.17 7.18
N ASN A 202 19.67 -2.73 6.09
CA ASN A 202 18.55 -3.43 5.49
C ASN A 202 19.01 -4.51 4.52
N ILE A 203 18.47 -5.71 4.69
CA ILE A 203 18.47 -6.78 3.70
C ILE A 203 17.15 -6.67 2.90
N GLY A 204 16.89 -5.51 2.30
CA GLY A 204 15.62 -5.14 1.68
C GLY A 204 14.85 -4.10 2.49
N VAL A 205 13.69 -3.64 2.00
CA VAL A 205 12.90 -2.57 2.62
C VAL A 205 12.09 -3.01 3.85
N GLY A 206 11.93 -4.31 4.07
CA GLY A 206 11.06 -4.88 5.12
C GLY A 206 11.46 -4.54 6.56
N GLN A 207 12.57 -3.84 6.79
CA GLN A 207 13.03 -3.39 8.12
C GLN A 207 13.37 -1.90 8.16
N GLY A 208 13.27 -1.18 7.04
CA GLY A 208 13.60 0.24 6.94
C GLY A 208 12.42 1.18 7.14
N LYS A 209 12.72 2.49 7.14
CA LYS A 209 11.71 3.49 6.85
C LYS A 209 11.14 3.18 5.46
N GLY A 210 9.84 3.30 5.28
CA GLY A 210 9.21 2.94 4.02
C GLY A 210 8.96 1.43 3.81
N ARG A 211 9.14 0.61 4.85
CA ARG A 211 8.80 -0.83 4.80
C ARG A 211 7.31 -1.09 4.53
N VAL A 212 6.45 -0.12 4.79
CA VAL A 212 5.03 -0.12 4.45
C VAL A 212 4.74 1.11 3.62
N VAL A 213 4.11 0.92 2.48
CA VAL A 213 3.52 1.96 1.65
C VAL A 213 2.03 1.69 1.54
N LEU A 214 1.21 2.71 1.71
CA LEU A 214 -0.24 2.60 1.64
C LEU A 214 -0.74 3.23 0.35
N GLN A 215 -1.78 2.65 -0.24
CA GLN A 215 -2.42 3.21 -1.43
C GLN A 215 -3.93 3.06 -1.36
N THR A 216 -4.64 3.90 -2.09
CA THR A 216 -6.10 3.84 -2.25
C THR A 216 -6.55 4.68 -3.43
N PHE A 217 -7.66 4.30 -4.06
CA PHE A 217 -8.38 5.14 -5.03
C PHE A 217 -9.32 6.16 -4.36
N GLU A 218 -9.61 6.00 -3.07
CA GLU A 218 -10.61 6.78 -2.36
C GLU A 218 -9.97 7.90 -1.53
N LYS A 219 -10.33 9.16 -1.85
CA LYS A 219 -9.82 10.34 -1.13
C LYS A 219 -10.12 10.32 0.37
N ASP A 220 -11.29 9.78 0.75
CA ASP A 220 -11.68 9.75 2.17
C ASP A 220 -10.88 8.68 2.93
N SER A 221 -10.64 7.52 2.33
CA SER A 221 -9.72 6.52 2.90
C SER A 221 -8.29 7.09 3.02
N LEU A 222 -7.81 7.85 2.03
CA LEU A 222 -6.51 8.50 2.13
C LEU A 222 -6.41 9.45 3.34
N LYS A 223 -7.48 10.20 3.65
CA LYS A 223 -7.54 11.07 4.83
C LYS A 223 -7.53 10.27 6.14
N GLU A 224 -8.30 9.17 6.20
CA GLU A 224 -8.28 8.28 7.36
C GLU A 224 -6.93 7.59 7.53
N LEU A 225 -6.30 7.10 6.44
CA LEU A 225 -4.93 6.57 6.46
C LEU A 225 -3.92 7.62 6.96
N GLN A 226 -4.09 8.91 6.56
CA GLN A 226 -3.22 9.99 7.05
C GLN A 226 -3.42 10.25 8.54
N LYS A 227 -4.62 10.18 9.04
CA LYS A 227 -4.95 10.35 10.46
C LYS A 227 -4.42 9.18 11.30
N GLU A 228 -4.65 7.94 10.84
CA GLU A 228 -4.29 6.73 11.57
C GLU A 228 -2.78 6.45 11.56
N MET A 229 -2.12 6.69 10.43
CA MET A 229 -0.70 6.38 10.19
C MET A 229 0.03 7.57 9.56
N PRO A 230 0.17 8.72 10.26
CA PRO A 230 0.65 9.99 9.68
C PRO A 230 2.05 9.89 9.06
N ASN A 231 2.93 9.06 9.59
CA ASN A 231 4.32 8.93 9.17
C ASN A 231 4.58 7.82 8.14
N THR A 232 3.55 7.10 7.72
CA THR A 232 3.68 6.04 6.70
C THR A 232 3.47 6.65 5.32
N PRO A 233 4.32 6.37 4.32
CA PRO A 233 4.12 6.85 2.94
C PRO A 233 2.76 6.42 2.37
N LYS A 234 2.11 7.33 1.65
CA LYS A 234 0.78 7.10 1.07
C LYS A 234 0.70 7.59 -0.36
N ILE A 235 -0.08 6.89 -1.16
CA ILE A 235 -0.30 7.18 -2.57
C ILE A 235 -1.80 7.20 -2.85
N LEU A 236 -2.28 8.28 -3.49
CA LEU A 236 -3.59 8.29 -4.10
C LEU A 236 -3.46 7.70 -5.50
N LEU A 237 -4.18 6.62 -5.75
CA LEU A 237 -4.27 6.02 -7.06
C LEU A 237 -5.23 6.82 -7.94
N LEU A 238 -4.83 7.00 -9.18
CA LEU A 238 -5.63 7.65 -10.21
C LEU A 238 -5.71 6.73 -11.42
N TRP A 239 -6.84 6.70 -12.06
CA TRP A 239 -6.99 6.04 -13.34
C TRP A 239 -7.32 7.06 -14.44
N VAL A 240 -7.04 6.71 -15.68
CA VAL A 240 -7.40 7.53 -16.84
C VAL A 240 -8.65 6.93 -17.49
N GLY A 241 -9.72 7.72 -17.58
CA GLY A 241 -10.98 7.29 -18.18
C GLY A 241 -12.20 7.87 -17.49
N GLU A 242 -13.38 7.38 -17.86
CA GLU A 242 -14.65 7.81 -17.26
C GLU A 242 -14.66 7.54 -15.76
N GLY A 243 -15.02 8.54 -14.96
CA GLY A 243 -14.98 8.48 -13.50
C GLY A 243 -13.61 8.71 -12.87
N SER A 244 -12.57 9.07 -13.65
CA SER A 244 -11.30 9.50 -13.08
C SER A 244 -11.45 10.83 -12.33
N ILE A 245 -10.52 11.09 -11.41
CA ILE A 245 -10.47 12.38 -10.70
C ILE A 245 -9.87 13.41 -11.65
N GLU A 246 -10.65 14.43 -12.02
CA GLU A 246 -10.20 15.63 -12.70
C GLU A 246 -9.61 16.66 -11.72
#